data_7d66650e6e015f9798eee92e2fb3c177
#
_entry.id   7d66650e6e015f9798eee92e2fb3c177
#
_cell.length_a   1.000
_cell.length_b   1.000
_cell.length_c   1.000
_cell.angle_alpha   90.00
_cell.angle_beta   90.00
_cell.angle_gamma   90.00
#
_symmetry.space_group_name_H-M   'P 1'
#
loop_
_entity.id
_entity.type
_entity.pdbx_description
1 polymer ?
#
loop_
_entity_poly.entity_id
_entity_poly.type
_entity_poly.pdbx_seq_one_letter_code
_entity_poly.pdbx_strand_id
1 'polypeptide(L)'
;MIVKEYGKSNKDIIMLLHGGGLSWWNYEEVSEILKSDYHVILPILDGHSGSDRDFTSIESNANEIIEYIDNNYNGNVKLIGGLSLGAQILLDILSKRDNICEYTIIESALVCPMKMTNKLIESSINMSYGLINKKWFSKLQFKSLKIKEELFDKYYIDSSNITKDNMISFLKANS
;
A
#
# COMPACT_ATOMS: atom_id res chain seq x y z
N MET A 1 7.23 -6.12 9.97
CA MET A 1 6.55 -5.02 9.24
C MET A 1 7.09 -3.66 9.68
N ILE A 2 7.42 -2.78 8.74
CA ILE A 2 7.86 -1.40 9.02
C ILE A 2 6.64 -0.48 8.95
N VAL A 3 6.48 0.42 9.92
CA VAL A 3 5.34 1.33 9.99
C VAL A 3 5.78 2.77 10.26
N LYS A 4 5.01 3.75 9.77
CA LYS A 4 5.02 5.13 10.22
C LYS A 4 3.81 5.37 11.12
N GLU A 5 3.98 6.13 12.16
CA GLU A 5 2.94 6.33 13.16
C GLU A 5 2.79 7.79 13.53
N TYR A 6 1.53 8.20 13.72
CA TYR A 6 1.13 9.55 14.13
C TYR A 6 0.16 9.44 15.31
N GLY A 7 0.20 10.38 16.24
CA GLY A 7 -0.75 10.44 17.35
C GLY A 7 -0.71 9.23 18.30
N LYS A 8 0.48 8.67 18.59
CA LYS A 8 0.70 7.44 19.41
C LYS A 8 0.04 7.42 20.77
N SER A 9 -0.30 8.57 21.34
CA SER A 9 -0.94 8.67 22.65
C SER A 9 -2.45 8.38 22.62
N ASN A 10 -3.05 8.36 21.43
CA ASN A 10 -4.48 8.13 21.26
C ASN A 10 -4.81 6.64 21.34
N LYS A 11 -6.01 6.32 21.83
CA LYS A 11 -6.48 4.94 22.02
C LYS A 11 -7.10 4.34 20.76
N ASP A 12 -7.83 5.16 20.01
CA ASP A 12 -8.52 4.73 18.78
C ASP A 12 -7.53 4.65 17.63
N ILE A 13 -7.40 3.47 17.03
CA ILE A 13 -6.37 3.17 16.04
C ILE A 13 -6.96 3.16 14.64
N ILE A 14 -6.31 3.88 13.73
CA ILE A 14 -6.60 3.87 12.30
C ILE A 14 -5.38 3.30 11.56
N MET A 15 -5.57 2.31 10.72
CA MET A 15 -4.53 1.78 9.86
C MET A 15 -4.87 2.07 8.39
N LEU A 16 -3.91 2.62 7.61
CA LEU A 16 -4.11 2.97 6.21
C LEU A 16 -3.07 2.29 5.32
N LEU A 17 -3.56 1.46 4.38
CA LEU A 17 -2.75 0.64 3.48
C LEU A 17 -2.65 1.31 2.11
N HIS A 18 -1.43 1.69 1.71
CA HIS A 18 -1.17 2.38 0.45
C HIS A 18 -1.34 1.49 -0.79
N GLY A 19 -1.48 2.11 -1.96
CA GLY A 19 -1.54 1.42 -3.25
C GLY A 19 -0.18 0.95 -3.76
N GLY A 20 -0.20 0.06 -4.75
CA GLY A 20 1.02 -0.42 -5.42
C GLY A 20 1.83 0.73 -6.04
N GLY A 21 3.14 0.75 -5.81
CA GLY A 21 4.04 1.80 -6.26
C GLY A 21 3.98 3.10 -5.47
N LEU A 22 3.15 3.17 -4.43
CA LEU A 22 3.08 4.27 -3.47
C LEU A 22 3.78 3.87 -2.16
N SER A 23 3.67 4.70 -1.12
CA SER A 23 4.18 4.41 0.21
C SER A 23 3.38 5.20 1.26
N TRP A 24 3.78 5.09 2.54
CA TRP A 24 3.16 5.76 3.68
C TRP A 24 2.85 7.25 3.46
N TRP A 25 3.70 7.98 2.75
CA TRP A 25 3.54 9.42 2.49
C TRP A 25 2.26 9.78 1.71
N ASN A 26 1.64 8.81 1.02
CA ASN A 26 0.35 9.02 0.36
C ASN A 26 -0.75 9.44 1.35
N TYR A 27 -0.61 9.03 2.61
CA TYR A 27 -1.53 9.33 3.70
C TYR A 27 -0.97 10.32 4.73
N GLU A 28 0.22 10.90 4.50
CA GLU A 28 0.87 11.78 5.46
C GLU A 28 -0.01 12.97 5.85
N GLU A 29 -0.60 13.66 4.87
CA GLU A 29 -1.43 14.84 5.11
C GLU A 29 -2.70 14.50 5.92
N VAL A 30 -3.39 13.44 5.58
CA VAL A 30 -4.57 13.02 6.34
C VAL A 30 -4.19 12.54 7.73
N SER A 31 -3.02 11.92 7.90
CA SER A 31 -2.52 11.49 9.21
C SER A 31 -2.16 12.67 10.10
N GLU A 32 -1.62 13.75 9.54
CA GLU A 32 -1.35 15.00 10.26
C GLU A 32 -2.64 15.63 10.80
N ILE A 33 -3.75 15.49 10.08
CA ILE A 33 -5.07 15.97 10.54
C ILE A 33 -5.63 15.04 11.63
N LEU A 34 -5.55 13.73 11.41
CA LEU A 34 -6.17 12.74 12.30
C LEU A 34 -5.42 12.51 13.62
N LYS A 35 -4.13 12.86 13.68
CA LYS A 35 -3.26 12.57 14.85
C LYS A 35 -3.69 13.24 16.15
N SER A 36 -4.56 14.26 16.10
CA SER A 36 -5.14 14.88 17.30
C SER A 36 -6.06 13.92 18.05
N ASP A 37 -6.78 13.07 17.35
CA ASP A 37 -7.85 12.24 17.88
C ASP A 37 -7.57 10.74 17.78
N TYR A 38 -6.72 10.33 16.82
CA TYR A 38 -6.43 8.95 16.49
C TYR A 38 -4.94 8.61 16.50
N HIS A 39 -4.61 7.38 16.85
CA HIS A 39 -3.32 6.78 16.55
C HIS A 39 -3.35 6.23 15.12
N VAL A 40 -2.69 6.91 14.19
CA VAL A 40 -2.67 6.52 12.79
C VAL A 40 -1.42 5.72 12.49
N ILE A 41 -1.60 4.55 11.88
CA ILE A 41 -0.55 3.60 11.51
C ILE A 41 -0.53 3.45 9.99
N LEU A 42 0.61 3.68 9.40
CA LEU A 42 0.87 3.59 7.97
C LEU A 42 1.91 2.50 7.70
N PRO A 43 1.50 1.26 7.44
CA PRO A 43 2.41 0.19 7.06
C PRO A 43 3.09 0.50 5.73
N ILE A 44 4.36 0.09 5.59
CA ILE A 44 5.05 -0.01 4.31
C ILE A 44 4.87 -1.45 3.84
N LEU A 45 4.11 -1.64 2.76
CA LEU A 45 3.83 -2.95 2.21
C LEU A 45 5.10 -3.61 1.65
N ASP A 46 5.17 -4.93 1.72
CA ASP A 46 6.30 -5.71 1.18
C ASP A 46 6.60 -5.35 -0.27
N GLY A 47 7.87 -5.36 -0.63
CA GLY A 47 8.35 -5.04 -1.98
C GLY A 47 8.33 -3.55 -2.35
N HIS A 48 7.90 -2.67 -1.44
CA HIS A 48 7.89 -1.21 -1.65
C HIS A 48 9.10 -0.55 -0.99
N SER A 49 9.41 0.68 -1.42
CA SER A 49 10.54 1.45 -0.87
C SER A 49 10.41 1.63 0.65
N GLY A 50 11.45 1.25 1.37
CA GLY A 50 11.49 1.27 2.83
C GLY A 50 10.99 -0.01 3.51
N SER A 51 10.49 -1.00 2.77
CA SER A 51 10.24 -2.35 3.29
C SER A 51 11.57 -3.12 3.42
N ASP A 52 11.64 -4.01 4.40
CA ASP A 52 12.76 -4.92 4.64
C ASP A 52 12.54 -6.30 3.97
N ARG A 53 11.45 -6.47 3.23
CA ARG A 53 11.06 -7.73 2.58
C ARG A 53 10.58 -7.53 1.16
N ASP A 54 10.76 -8.57 0.34
CA ASP A 54 10.21 -8.63 -1.01
C ASP A 54 8.72 -8.97 -0.98
N PHE A 55 7.98 -8.49 -1.98
CA PHE A 55 6.56 -8.81 -2.15
C PHE A 55 6.40 -10.26 -2.61
N THR A 56 5.73 -11.07 -1.82
CA THR A 56 5.43 -12.47 -2.15
C THR A 56 4.00 -12.68 -2.60
N SER A 57 3.02 -12.17 -1.84
CA SER A 57 1.59 -12.28 -2.17
C SER A 57 0.75 -11.28 -1.38
N ILE A 58 -0.50 -11.07 -1.81
CA ILE A 58 -1.53 -10.35 -1.03
C ILE A 58 -1.74 -11.06 0.31
N GLU A 59 -1.83 -12.38 0.29
CA GLU A 59 -2.04 -13.21 1.48
C GLU A 59 -0.92 -13.04 2.51
N SER A 60 0.34 -13.00 2.09
CA SER A 60 1.48 -12.82 2.99
C SER A 60 1.40 -11.46 3.72
N ASN A 61 1.13 -10.38 2.98
CA ASN A 61 0.96 -9.05 3.56
C ASN A 61 -0.26 -8.99 4.50
N ALA A 62 -1.37 -9.64 4.13
CA ALA A 62 -2.57 -9.70 4.98
C ALA A 62 -2.29 -10.41 6.31
N ASN A 63 -1.61 -11.56 6.26
CA ASN A 63 -1.26 -12.32 7.46
C ASN A 63 -0.34 -11.53 8.39
N GLU A 64 0.63 -10.81 7.84
CA GLU A 64 1.52 -9.96 8.63
C GLU A 64 0.79 -8.80 9.31
N ILE A 65 -0.16 -8.16 8.61
CA ILE A 65 -0.97 -7.10 9.17
C ILE A 65 -1.86 -7.64 10.29
N ILE A 66 -2.47 -8.82 10.10
CA ILE A 66 -3.26 -9.50 11.13
C ILE A 66 -2.39 -9.76 12.37
N GLU A 67 -1.20 -10.35 12.17
CA GLU A 67 -0.26 -10.63 13.26
C GLU A 67 0.18 -9.36 13.99
N TYR A 68 0.43 -8.29 13.25
CA TYR A 68 0.78 -7.00 13.84
C TYR A 68 -0.35 -6.43 14.71
N ILE A 69 -1.60 -6.51 14.25
CA ILE A 69 -2.77 -6.06 15.00
C ILE A 69 -2.98 -6.94 16.25
N ASP A 70 -2.82 -8.26 16.12
CA ASP A 70 -2.96 -9.19 17.23
C ASP A 70 -1.91 -8.92 18.33
N ASN A 71 -0.66 -8.71 17.94
CA ASN A 71 0.44 -8.54 18.88
C ASN A 71 0.47 -7.16 19.56
N ASN A 72 -0.06 -6.12 18.92
CA ASN A 72 0.07 -4.75 19.41
C ASN A 72 -1.27 -4.16 19.90
N TYR A 73 -2.43 -4.66 19.42
CA TYR A 73 -3.73 -4.01 19.61
C TYR A 73 -4.84 -4.98 20.01
N ASN A 74 -4.49 -6.12 20.63
CA ASN A 74 -5.43 -7.13 21.11
C ASN A 74 -6.38 -7.64 20.02
N GLY A 75 -5.92 -7.69 18.77
CA GLY A 75 -6.65 -8.26 17.65
C GLY A 75 -7.72 -7.38 17.02
N ASN A 76 -7.82 -6.11 17.42
CA ASN A 76 -8.83 -5.18 16.87
C ASN A 76 -8.33 -3.75 16.79
N VAL A 77 -8.74 -3.04 15.75
CA VAL A 77 -8.52 -1.60 15.57
C VAL A 77 -9.82 -0.89 15.19
N LYS A 78 -9.87 0.42 15.29
CA LYS A 78 -11.09 1.17 14.98
C LYS A 78 -11.41 1.18 13.49
N LEU A 79 -10.40 1.40 12.65
CA LEU A 79 -10.60 1.48 11.19
C LEU A 79 -9.39 0.92 10.45
N ILE A 80 -9.65 0.18 9.38
CA ILE A 80 -8.63 -0.13 8.37
C ILE A 80 -9.09 0.41 7.02
N GLY A 81 -8.27 1.27 6.40
CA GLY A 81 -8.47 1.78 5.05
C GLY A 81 -7.44 1.20 4.08
N GLY A 82 -7.84 0.93 2.85
CA GLY A 82 -6.93 0.45 1.81
C GLY A 82 -7.22 1.06 0.44
N LEU A 83 -6.15 1.38 -0.29
CA LEU A 83 -6.21 1.89 -1.67
C LEU A 83 -5.62 0.85 -2.63
N SER A 84 -6.35 0.48 -3.70
CA SER A 84 -5.87 -0.39 -4.77
C SER A 84 -5.28 -1.70 -4.23
N LEU A 85 -3.97 -1.93 -4.30
CA LEU A 85 -3.30 -3.09 -3.70
C LEU A 85 -3.58 -3.20 -2.18
N GLY A 86 -3.50 -2.08 -1.46
CA GLY A 86 -3.85 -2.05 -0.03
C GLY A 86 -5.31 -2.41 0.23
N ALA A 87 -6.22 -2.06 -0.68
CA ALA A 87 -7.62 -2.46 -0.59
C ALA A 87 -7.82 -3.96 -0.85
N GLN A 88 -7.05 -4.57 -1.75
CA GLN A 88 -7.08 -6.02 -1.97
C GLN A 88 -6.52 -6.79 -0.76
N ILE A 89 -5.44 -6.30 -0.17
CA ILE A 89 -4.90 -6.85 1.10
C ILE A 89 -5.96 -6.74 2.20
N LEU A 90 -6.65 -5.60 2.32
CA LEU A 90 -7.74 -5.43 3.29
C LEU A 90 -8.89 -6.41 3.06
N LEU A 91 -9.28 -6.66 1.81
CA LEU A 91 -10.31 -7.66 1.50
C LEU A 91 -9.88 -9.08 1.92
N ASP A 92 -8.60 -9.44 1.73
CA ASP A 92 -8.07 -10.72 2.20
C ASP A 92 -8.07 -10.81 3.75
N ILE A 93 -7.68 -9.74 4.44
CA ILE A 93 -7.78 -9.61 5.90
C ILE A 93 -9.21 -9.86 6.38
N LEU A 94 -10.19 -9.17 5.78
CA LEU A 94 -11.61 -9.28 6.15
C LEU A 94 -12.19 -10.68 5.86
N SER A 95 -11.67 -11.38 4.84
CA SER A 95 -12.06 -12.75 4.54
C SER A 95 -11.60 -13.78 5.58
N LYS A 96 -10.55 -13.45 6.36
CA LYS A 96 -9.91 -14.33 7.35
C LYS A 96 -10.30 -14.00 8.79
N ARG A 97 -10.64 -12.76 9.07
CA ARG A 97 -10.82 -12.25 10.43
C ARG A 97 -12.07 -11.38 10.55
N ASP A 98 -13.12 -11.97 11.09
CA ASP A 98 -14.29 -11.23 11.57
C ASP A 98 -13.85 -10.29 12.71
N ASN A 99 -14.42 -9.10 12.77
CA ASN A 99 -14.21 -8.14 13.87
C ASN A 99 -12.75 -7.65 14.07
N ILE A 100 -11.90 -7.69 13.03
CA ILE A 100 -10.55 -7.11 13.10
C ILE A 100 -10.56 -5.58 13.17
N CYS A 101 -11.64 -4.95 12.70
CA CYS A 101 -11.89 -3.52 12.82
C CYS A 101 -13.39 -3.20 12.90
N GLU A 102 -13.71 -2.01 13.45
CA GLU A 102 -15.11 -1.54 13.50
C GLU A 102 -15.58 -0.99 12.16
N TYR A 103 -14.68 -0.32 11.42
CA TYR A 103 -14.96 0.33 10.14
C TYR A 103 -13.94 -0.02 9.10
N THR A 104 -14.37 -0.06 7.83
CA THR A 104 -13.48 -0.27 6.68
C THR A 104 -13.68 0.78 5.60
N ILE A 105 -12.58 1.18 4.95
CA ILE A 105 -12.60 2.00 3.74
C ILE A 105 -11.89 1.23 2.64
N ILE A 106 -12.63 0.84 1.59
CA ILE A 106 -12.11 0.10 0.44
C ILE A 106 -12.16 1.00 -0.78
N GLU A 107 -11.01 1.41 -1.28
CA GLU A 107 -10.91 2.31 -2.41
C GLU A 107 -10.21 1.63 -3.59
N SER A 108 -10.89 1.62 -4.76
CA SER A 108 -10.33 1.14 -6.04
C SER A 108 -9.76 -0.29 -6.00
N ALA A 109 -10.33 -1.19 -5.20
CA ALA A 109 -9.94 -2.59 -5.17
C ALA A 109 -10.28 -3.27 -6.51
N LEU A 110 -9.32 -3.99 -7.10
CA LEU A 110 -9.59 -4.85 -8.24
C LEU A 110 -10.05 -6.22 -7.73
N VAL A 111 -11.35 -6.49 -7.84
CA VAL A 111 -11.97 -7.73 -7.33
C VAL A 111 -12.20 -8.79 -8.41
N CYS A 112 -12.05 -8.43 -9.69
CA CYS A 112 -12.18 -9.36 -10.82
C CYS A 112 -10.83 -9.51 -11.53
N PRO A 113 -10.29 -10.73 -11.66
CA PRO A 113 -9.01 -10.95 -12.34
C PRO A 113 -9.06 -10.51 -13.80
N MET A 114 -8.10 -9.70 -14.23
CA MET A 114 -7.92 -9.31 -15.62
C MET A 114 -6.90 -10.22 -16.32
N LYS A 115 -7.29 -11.47 -16.61
CA LYS A 115 -6.40 -12.53 -17.16
C LYS A 115 -5.58 -12.13 -18.39
N MET A 116 -6.10 -11.26 -19.26
CA MET A 116 -5.36 -10.78 -20.43
C MET A 116 -4.23 -9.82 -20.06
N THR A 117 -4.47 -8.97 -19.06
CA THR A 117 -3.49 -8.00 -18.59
C THR A 117 -2.30 -8.71 -17.95
N ASN A 118 -2.54 -9.78 -17.19
CA ASN A 118 -1.50 -10.57 -16.52
C ASN A 118 -0.42 -11.10 -17.46
N LYS A 119 -0.82 -11.52 -18.66
CA LYS A 119 0.14 -12.04 -19.67
C LYS A 119 1.06 -10.94 -20.23
N LEU A 120 0.63 -9.68 -20.17
CA LEU A 120 1.35 -8.55 -20.74
C LEU A 120 2.17 -7.78 -19.69
N ILE A 121 1.85 -7.93 -18.40
CA ILE A 121 2.52 -7.18 -17.33
C ILE A 121 4.03 -7.37 -17.37
N GLU A 122 4.48 -8.61 -17.36
CA GLU A 122 5.92 -8.92 -17.33
C GLU A 122 6.65 -8.33 -18.54
N SER A 123 6.10 -8.53 -19.76
CA SER A 123 6.68 -7.98 -20.97
C SER A 123 6.70 -6.45 -20.96
N SER A 124 5.62 -5.82 -20.49
CA SER A 124 5.51 -4.36 -20.39
C SER A 124 6.52 -3.79 -19.40
N ILE A 125 6.66 -4.41 -18.23
CA ILE A 125 7.63 -4.00 -17.23
C ILE A 125 9.05 -4.23 -17.73
N ASN A 126 9.35 -5.38 -18.35
CA ASN A 126 10.66 -5.67 -18.93
C ASN A 126 11.12 -4.58 -19.91
N MET A 127 10.19 -4.06 -20.70
CA MET A 127 10.46 -3.03 -21.70
C MET A 127 10.55 -1.63 -21.09
N SER A 128 9.72 -1.32 -20.09
CA SER A 128 9.59 0.05 -19.55
C SER A 128 10.35 0.30 -18.24
N TYR A 129 10.81 -0.74 -17.53
CA TYR A 129 11.45 -0.60 -16.22
C TYR A 129 12.63 0.38 -16.22
N GLY A 130 13.48 0.32 -17.23
CA GLY A 130 14.60 1.27 -17.37
C GLY A 130 14.17 2.74 -17.56
N LEU A 131 12.91 2.99 -17.91
CA LEU A 131 12.37 4.33 -18.04
C LEU A 131 11.89 4.94 -16.72
N ILE A 132 11.62 4.12 -15.72
CA ILE A 132 11.14 4.55 -14.38
C ILE A 132 12.15 5.52 -13.76
N ASN A 133 13.44 5.27 -13.94
CA ASN A 133 14.52 6.15 -13.49
C ASN A 133 14.67 7.43 -14.33
N LYS A 134 13.83 7.63 -15.35
CA LYS A 134 13.80 8.86 -16.14
C LYS A 134 12.71 9.79 -15.59
N LYS A 135 13.11 10.91 -15.02
CA LYS A 135 12.20 11.86 -14.35
C LYS A 135 11.00 12.28 -15.21
N TRP A 136 11.17 12.44 -16.53
CA TRP A 136 10.08 12.77 -17.44
C TRP A 136 9.04 11.67 -17.56
N PHE A 137 9.47 10.40 -17.61
CA PHE A 137 8.57 9.24 -17.68
C PHE A 137 7.82 9.05 -16.35
N SER A 138 8.55 9.11 -15.24
CA SER A 138 7.97 9.06 -13.90
C SER A 138 6.93 10.18 -13.69
N LYS A 139 7.20 11.40 -14.20
CA LYS A 139 6.25 12.51 -14.14
C LYS A 139 4.97 12.25 -14.97
N LEU A 140 5.08 11.56 -16.09
CA LEU A 140 3.92 11.17 -16.90
C LEU A 140 3.03 10.15 -16.14
N GLN A 141 3.66 9.13 -15.54
CA GLN A 141 2.94 8.15 -14.72
C GLN A 141 2.28 8.81 -13.50
N PHE A 142 3.02 9.65 -12.78
CA PHE A 142 2.52 10.36 -11.60
C PHE A 142 1.28 11.21 -11.91
N LYS A 143 1.24 11.91 -13.04
CA LYS A 143 0.06 12.67 -13.47
C LYS A 143 -1.20 11.80 -13.62
N SER A 144 -1.05 10.55 -14.04
CA SER A 144 -2.17 9.62 -14.17
C SER A 144 -2.78 9.21 -12.83
N LEU A 145 -2.00 9.28 -11.75
CA LEU A 145 -2.44 8.92 -10.40
C LEU A 145 -3.28 10.01 -9.73
N LYS A 146 -3.34 11.23 -10.31
CA LYS A 146 -4.08 12.38 -9.77
C LYS A 146 -3.71 12.74 -8.32
N ILE A 147 -2.47 12.49 -7.94
CA ILE A 147 -1.89 12.83 -6.63
C ILE A 147 -1.38 14.28 -6.69
N LYS A 148 -1.33 14.96 -5.54
CA LYS A 148 -0.84 16.33 -5.41
C LYS A 148 0.60 16.46 -5.94
N GLU A 149 0.86 17.48 -6.77
CA GLU A 149 2.14 17.65 -7.47
C GLU A 149 3.35 17.76 -6.51
N GLU A 150 3.17 18.31 -5.33
CA GLU A 150 4.17 18.40 -4.27
C GLU A 150 4.70 17.04 -3.75
N LEU A 151 3.98 15.95 -3.99
CA LEU A 151 4.39 14.58 -3.63
C LEU A 151 5.24 13.92 -4.73
N PHE A 152 5.48 14.59 -5.86
CA PHE A 152 6.18 13.99 -6.98
C PHE A 152 7.60 13.52 -6.64
N ASP A 153 8.37 14.30 -5.88
CA ASP A 153 9.75 13.91 -5.54
C ASP A 153 9.77 12.67 -4.62
N LYS A 154 8.84 12.53 -3.68
CA LYS A 154 8.66 11.33 -2.86
C LYS A 154 8.31 10.12 -3.73
N TYR A 155 7.32 10.28 -4.62
CA TYR A 155 6.94 9.26 -5.58
C TYR A 155 8.11 8.81 -6.46
N TYR A 156 8.86 9.76 -7.02
CA TYR A 156 9.98 9.47 -7.92
C TYR A 156 11.09 8.68 -7.21
N ILE A 157 11.46 9.10 -6.00
CA ILE A 157 12.47 8.40 -5.19
C ILE A 157 12.01 6.97 -4.89
N ASP A 158 10.80 6.82 -4.37
CA ASP A 158 10.30 5.52 -3.93
C ASP A 158 10.04 4.57 -5.11
N SER A 159 9.42 5.03 -6.18
CA SER A 159 9.21 4.21 -7.38
C SER A 159 10.53 3.74 -8.02
N SER A 160 11.58 4.57 -7.96
CA SER A 160 12.92 4.23 -8.47
C SER A 160 13.64 3.19 -7.61
N ASN A 161 13.26 3.05 -6.35
CA ASN A 161 13.84 2.08 -5.40
C ASN A 161 13.12 0.72 -5.40
N ILE A 162 11.96 0.61 -6.03
CA ILE A 162 11.28 -0.68 -6.17
C ILE A 162 12.04 -1.54 -7.17
N THR A 163 12.39 -2.77 -6.78
CA THR A 163 13.04 -3.71 -7.69
C THR A 163 12.08 -4.12 -8.81
N LYS A 164 12.64 -4.52 -9.94
CA LYS A 164 11.85 -5.01 -11.08
C LYS A 164 10.98 -6.21 -10.71
N ASP A 165 11.54 -7.13 -9.94
CA ASP A 165 10.85 -8.36 -9.53
C ASP A 165 9.68 -8.06 -8.59
N ASN A 166 9.86 -7.16 -7.63
CA ASN A 166 8.79 -6.69 -6.76
C ASN A 166 7.68 -6.01 -7.57
N MET A 167 8.05 -5.14 -8.53
CA MET A 167 7.06 -4.47 -9.38
C MET A 167 6.23 -5.47 -10.19
N ILE A 168 6.86 -6.48 -10.79
CA ILE A 168 6.16 -7.55 -11.51
C ILE A 168 5.25 -8.32 -10.54
N SER A 169 5.75 -8.67 -9.37
CA SER A 169 5.04 -9.50 -8.39
C SER A 169 3.76 -8.83 -7.91
N PHE A 170 3.82 -7.57 -7.41
CA PHE A 170 2.61 -6.92 -6.90
C PHE A 170 1.65 -6.48 -8.02
N LEU A 171 2.12 -6.17 -9.23
CA LEU A 171 1.25 -5.88 -10.36
C LEU A 171 0.51 -7.14 -10.83
N LYS A 172 1.17 -8.31 -10.86
CA LYS A 172 0.51 -9.59 -11.16
C LYS A 172 -0.48 -9.99 -10.08
N ALA A 173 -0.17 -9.77 -8.82
CA ALA A 173 -1.09 -10.05 -7.72
C ALA A 173 -2.30 -9.13 -7.72
N ASN A 174 -2.16 -7.93 -8.29
CA ASN A 174 -3.17 -6.89 -8.36
C ASN A 174 -4.07 -6.99 -9.63
N SER A 175 -3.95 -8.07 -10.43
CA SER A 175 -4.62 -8.17 -11.73
C SER A 175 -5.42 -9.46 -11.94
#